data_645f421c7c2e845fe3784c143b38296e
#
_entry.id   645f421c7c2e845fe3784c143b38296e
#
_cell.length_a   1.000
_cell.length_b   1.000
_cell.length_c   1.000
_cell.angle_alpha   90.00
_cell.angle_beta   90.00
_cell.angle_gamma   90.00
#
_symmetry.space_group_name_H-M   'P 1'
#
loop_
_entity.id
_entity.type
_entity.pdbx_description
1 polymer ?
#
loop_
_entity_poly.entity_id
_entity_poly.type
_entity_poly.pdbx_seq_one_letter_code
_entity_poly.pdbx_strand_id
1 'polypeptide(L)'
;VGSEMCIRDRKKENKIIIYVSHRLKEIQQITDRVAIFKDGKYITTIKTGEVPEKEMIKMMVGRDLGDIFLNLDRNKEIGDVLLDVKAVSSEFVRECSFQLRRGEVLGFSGLVGAGRTELMRAVIGADRRKGGDISLEGKRIHNSSPKEAMKNGIVLVPEDRKMQGILANLNVSGNINISLLD
;
A
#
# COMPACT_ATOMS: atom_id res chain seq x y z
N VAL A 1 18.72 5.64 -1.24
CA VAL A 1 20.00 6.28 -0.80
C VAL A 1 21.05 6.27 -1.92
N GLY A 2 21.10 5.25 -2.82
CA GLY A 2 22.10 5.19 -3.90
C GLY A 2 21.82 6.12 -5.10
N SER A 3 20.55 6.32 -5.47
CA SER A 3 20.22 7.08 -6.68
C SER A 3 20.40 8.60 -6.53
N GLU A 4 20.14 9.17 -5.37
CA GLU A 4 20.27 10.60 -5.12
C GLU A 4 21.72 11.09 -5.15
N MET A 5 22.66 10.31 -4.60
CA MET A 5 24.10 10.61 -4.69
C MET A 5 24.58 10.61 -6.13
N CYS A 6 24.20 9.61 -6.93
CA CYS A 6 24.55 9.52 -8.33
C CYS A 6 24.02 10.70 -9.15
N ILE A 7 22.80 11.19 -8.87
CA ILE A 7 22.19 12.33 -9.57
C ILE A 7 22.97 13.62 -9.26
N ARG A 8 23.31 13.86 -8.00
CA ARG A 8 24.09 15.06 -7.60
C ARG A 8 25.48 15.08 -8.23
N ASP A 9 26.15 13.94 -8.34
CA ASP A 9 27.48 13.86 -8.96
C ASP A 9 27.39 14.09 -10.46
N ARG A 10 26.38 13.53 -11.14
CA ARG A 10 26.14 13.81 -12.56
C ARG A 10 25.81 15.28 -12.85
N LYS A 11 25.11 15.95 -11.93
CA LYS A 11 24.85 17.40 -12.03
C LYS A 11 26.14 18.21 -11.99
N LYS A 12 27.13 17.84 -11.17
CA LYS A 12 28.46 18.47 -11.13
C LYS A 12 29.25 18.31 -12.43
N GLU A 13 28.97 17.21 -13.16
CA GLU A 13 29.58 16.95 -14.48
C GLU A 13 28.88 17.70 -15.63
N ASN A 14 28.00 18.67 -15.35
CA ASN A 14 27.19 19.40 -16.33
C ASN A 14 26.34 18.49 -17.25
N LYS A 15 25.88 17.33 -16.74
CA LYS A 15 24.98 16.46 -17.47
C LYS A 15 23.54 16.94 -17.36
N ILE A 16 22.78 16.80 -18.44
CA ILE A 16 21.34 17.01 -18.43
C ILE A 16 20.68 15.76 -17.81
N ILE A 17 19.84 15.96 -16.81
CA ILE A 17 19.16 14.87 -16.09
C ILE A 17 17.66 15.10 -16.20
N ILE A 18 16.95 14.09 -16.70
CA ILE A 18 15.48 14.02 -16.65
C ILE A 18 15.14 13.00 -15.58
N TYR A 19 14.48 13.46 -14.52
CA TYR A 19 14.08 12.62 -13.39
C TYR A 19 12.57 12.49 -13.37
N VAL A 20 12.07 11.26 -13.49
CA VAL A 20 10.63 10.95 -13.46
C VAL A 20 10.30 10.25 -12.16
N SER A 21 9.46 10.85 -11.34
CA SER A 21 9.04 10.30 -10.06
C SER A 21 7.67 10.87 -9.67
N HIS A 22 6.95 10.13 -8.82
CA HIS A 22 5.75 10.61 -8.15
C HIS A 22 6.01 11.02 -6.69
N ARG A 23 7.26 10.90 -6.23
CA ARG A 23 7.68 11.26 -4.87
C ARG A 23 8.07 12.73 -4.82
N LEU A 24 7.13 13.59 -4.48
CA LEU A 24 7.30 15.04 -4.52
C LEU A 24 8.46 15.55 -3.66
N LYS A 25 8.71 14.94 -2.50
CA LYS A 25 9.85 15.30 -1.63
C LYS A 25 11.20 15.09 -2.32
N GLU A 26 11.36 13.99 -3.05
CA GLU A 26 12.58 13.72 -3.82
C GLU A 26 12.72 14.72 -4.96
N ILE A 27 11.63 14.97 -5.70
CA ILE A 27 11.60 15.95 -6.79
C ILE A 27 12.05 17.32 -6.28
N GLN A 28 11.50 17.80 -5.17
CA GLN A 28 11.85 19.09 -4.58
C GLN A 28 13.31 19.19 -4.15
N GLN A 29 13.94 18.09 -3.76
CA GLN A 29 15.34 18.09 -3.33
C GLN A 29 16.36 18.00 -4.46
N ILE A 30 15.99 17.42 -5.59
CA ILE A 30 16.92 17.03 -6.64
C ILE A 30 16.80 17.92 -7.87
N THR A 31 15.61 18.40 -8.20
CA THR A 31 15.32 19.07 -9.47
C THR A 31 15.39 20.60 -9.38
N ASP A 32 15.65 21.24 -10.50
CA ASP A 32 15.61 22.71 -10.64
C ASP A 32 14.22 23.18 -11.10
N ARG A 33 13.53 22.38 -11.90
CA ARG A 33 12.19 22.62 -12.43
C ARG A 33 11.38 21.35 -12.43
N VAL A 34 10.08 21.48 -12.30
CA VAL A 34 9.13 20.36 -12.30
C VAL A 34 8.11 20.58 -13.39
N ALA A 35 8.07 19.67 -14.36
CA ALA A 35 7.00 19.60 -15.35
C ALA A 35 5.89 18.68 -14.83
N ILE A 36 4.68 19.20 -14.76
CA ILE A 36 3.51 18.50 -14.22
C ILE A 36 2.68 17.96 -15.37
N PHE A 37 2.35 16.67 -15.29
CA PHE A 37 1.50 15.95 -16.22
C PHE A 37 0.30 15.36 -15.50
N LYS A 38 -0.83 15.31 -16.21
CA LYS A 38 -2.05 14.66 -15.74
C LYS A 38 -2.76 13.99 -16.93
N ASP A 39 -3.12 12.72 -16.78
CA ASP A 39 -3.87 11.96 -17.79
C ASP A 39 -3.27 12.08 -19.20
N GLY A 40 -1.93 12.00 -19.31
CA GLY A 40 -1.19 12.14 -20.56
C GLY A 40 -1.08 13.58 -21.11
N LYS A 41 -1.59 14.58 -20.40
CA LYS A 41 -1.54 15.99 -20.81
C LYS A 41 -0.52 16.75 -19.98
N TYR A 42 0.25 17.61 -20.65
CA TYR A 42 1.10 18.59 -20.00
C TYR A 42 0.22 19.69 -19.36
N ILE A 43 0.47 19.98 -18.08
CA ILE A 43 -0.25 21.01 -17.34
C ILE A 43 0.58 22.29 -17.26
N THR A 44 1.77 22.22 -16.70
CA THR A 44 2.66 23.37 -16.51
C THR A 44 4.08 22.94 -16.17
N THR A 45 5.02 23.90 -16.22
CA THR A 45 6.36 23.76 -15.64
C THR A 45 6.60 24.87 -14.64
N ILE A 46 6.98 24.52 -13.44
CA ILE A 46 7.29 25.44 -12.34
C ILE A 46 8.74 25.28 -11.88
N LYS A 47 9.32 26.32 -11.27
CA LYS A 47 10.61 26.18 -10.57
C LYS A 47 10.40 25.44 -9.27
N THR A 48 11.37 24.63 -8.92
CA THR A 48 11.35 23.90 -7.64
C THR A 48 11.35 24.89 -6.49
N GLY A 49 10.40 24.71 -5.55
CA GLY A 49 10.23 25.59 -4.39
C GLY A 49 9.30 26.80 -4.60
N GLU A 50 8.90 27.12 -5.85
CA GLU A 50 7.93 28.21 -6.10
C GLU A 50 6.52 27.88 -5.61
N VAL A 51 6.17 26.60 -5.63
CA VAL A 51 4.80 26.13 -5.31
C VAL A 51 4.85 25.11 -4.19
N PRO A 52 3.99 25.23 -3.17
CA PRO A 52 3.87 24.24 -2.11
C PRO A 52 3.51 22.84 -2.65
N GLU A 53 3.95 21.80 -1.95
CA GLU A 53 3.66 20.39 -2.32
C GLU A 53 2.16 20.15 -2.51
N LYS A 54 1.32 20.72 -1.65
CA LYS A 54 -0.14 20.61 -1.71
C LYS A 54 -0.72 21.13 -3.04
N GLU A 55 -0.19 22.24 -3.54
CA GLU A 55 -0.63 22.83 -4.81
C GLU A 55 -0.14 22.02 -6.01
N MET A 56 1.07 21.47 -5.93
CA MET A 56 1.55 20.51 -6.97
C MET A 56 0.66 19.27 -7.04
N ILE A 57 0.27 18.70 -5.89
CA ILE A 57 -0.67 17.58 -5.84
C ILE A 57 -2.00 17.95 -6.50
N LYS A 58 -2.53 19.13 -6.22
CA LYS A 58 -3.78 19.61 -6.83
C LYS A 58 -3.67 19.71 -8.35
N MET A 59 -2.54 20.19 -8.87
CA MET A 59 -2.29 20.25 -10.31
C MET A 59 -2.19 18.85 -10.93
N MET A 60 -1.58 17.87 -10.25
CA MET A 60 -1.44 16.49 -10.72
C MET A 60 -2.78 15.74 -10.71
N VAL A 61 -3.60 15.95 -9.70
CA VAL A 61 -4.88 15.24 -9.52
C VAL A 61 -6.04 15.98 -10.19
N GLY A 62 -5.93 17.32 -10.30
CA GLY A 62 -6.95 18.19 -10.94
C GLY A 62 -8.14 18.51 -10.06
N ARG A 63 -8.11 18.15 -8.80
CA ARG A 63 -9.08 18.54 -7.76
C ARG A 63 -8.33 18.81 -6.47
N ASP A 64 -8.89 19.67 -5.66
CA ASP A 64 -8.40 19.83 -4.30
C ASP A 64 -8.69 18.51 -3.57
N LEU A 65 -7.62 17.78 -3.25
CA LEU A 65 -7.77 16.56 -2.47
C LEU A 65 -8.20 16.88 -1.03
N GLY A 66 -8.21 18.20 -0.68
CA GLY A 66 -8.54 18.65 0.67
C GLY A 66 -7.84 17.78 1.71
N ASP A 67 -8.17 17.95 2.93
CA ASP A 67 -7.68 17.05 3.97
C ASP A 67 -8.48 15.73 4.00
N ILE A 68 -8.52 14.98 2.86
CA ILE A 68 -9.24 13.71 2.77
C ILE A 68 -8.87 12.78 3.92
N PHE A 69 -7.59 12.79 4.31
CA PHE A 69 -7.11 11.98 5.43
C PHE A 69 -7.34 12.63 6.79
N LEU A 70 -7.50 13.97 6.86
CA LEU A 70 -7.78 14.67 8.13
C LEU A 70 -9.27 14.64 8.49
N ASN A 71 -10.14 14.49 7.50
CA ASN A 71 -11.60 14.44 7.68
C ASN A 71 -12.15 13.00 7.75
N LEU A 72 -11.29 11.97 7.82
CA LEU A 72 -11.75 10.64 8.11
C LEU A 72 -12.13 10.55 9.59
N ASP A 73 -13.40 10.36 9.85
CA ASP A 73 -13.88 10.00 11.19
C ASP A 73 -13.23 8.69 11.61
N ARG A 74 -12.22 8.82 12.47
CA ARG A 74 -11.61 7.64 13.09
C ARG A 74 -12.52 7.16 14.20
N ASN A 75 -12.75 5.86 14.22
CA ASN A 75 -13.44 5.26 15.37
C ASN A 75 -12.64 5.58 16.64
N LYS A 76 -13.30 6.24 17.60
CA LYS A 76 -12.69 6.63 18.88
C LYS A 76 -12.79 5.52 19.91
N GLU A 77 -13.69 4.57 19.69
CA GLU A 77 -13.91 3.44 20.59
C GLU A 77 -13.25 2.20 20.01
N ILE A 78 -12.07 1.89 20.52
CA ILE A 78 -11.33 0.68 20.17
C ILE A 78 -11.69 -0.38 21.22
N GLY A 79 -12.24 -1.52 20.72
CA GLY A 79 -12.68 -2.61 21.56
C GLY A 79 -11.60 -3.64 21.89
N ASP A 80 -12.03 -4.83 22.24
CA ASP A 80 -11.16 -5.95 22.59
C ASP A 80 -10.35 -6.45 21.38
N VAL A 81 -9.35 -7.30 21.66
CA VAL A 81 -8.54 -7.96 20.62
C VAL A 81 -9.45 -8.85 19.78
N LEU A 82 -9.53 -8.54 18.50
CA LEU A 82 -10.31 -9.29 17.52
C LEU A 82 -9.46 -10.35 16.83
N LEU A 83 -8.29 -9.97 16.33
CA LEU A 83 -7.33 -10.86 15.67
C LEU A 83 -6.03 -10.87 16.46
N ASP A 84 -5.55 -12.05 16.83
CA ASP A 84 -4.27 -12.25 17.51
C ASP A 84 -3.40 -13.18 16.66
N VAL A 85 -2.29 -12.64 16.16
CA VAL A 85 -1.31 -13.34 15.33
C VAL A 85 -0.03 -13.51 16.12
N LYS A 86 0.40 -14.75 16.35
CA LYS A 86 1.56 -15.08 17.19
C LYS A 86 2.60 -15.88 16.42
N ALA A 87 3.82 -15.36 16.37
CA ALA A 87 5.00 -16.01 15.82
C ALA A 87 4.79 -16.63 14.43
N VAL A 88 3.97 -16.00 13.58
CA VAL A 88 3.69 -16.49 12.23
C VAL A 88 4.95 -16.45 11.41
N SER A 89 5.27 -17.60 10.81
CA SER A 89 6.40 -17.79 9.91
C SER A 89 5.96 -18.42 8.60
N SER A 90 6.58 -17.99 7.49
CA SER A 90 6.41 -18.54 6.16
C SER A 90 7.76 -18.70 5.47
N GLU A 91 7.79 -18.74 4.16
CA GLU A 91 9.04 -18.67 3.39
C GLU A 91 9.70 -17.30 3.51
N PHE A 92 8.88 -16.24 3.56
CA PHE A 92 9.33 -14.84 3.45
C PHE A 92 9.31 -14.06 4.76
N VAL A 93 8.60 -14.53 5.78
CA VAL A 93 8.50 -13.86 7.09
C VAL A 93 8.86 -14.82 8.23
N ARG A 94 9.39 -14.28 9.33
CA ARG A 94 9.84 -15.06 10.49
C ARG A 94 9.25 -14.49 11.77
N GLU A 95 8.56 -15.35 12.54
CA GLU A 95 8.07 -15.09 13.90
C GLU A 95 7.34 -13.75 14.09
N CYS A 96 6.58 -13.35 13.06
CA CYS A 96 5.82 -12.10 13.10
C CYS A 96 4.61 -12.22 14.02
N SER A 97 4.46 -11.24 14.91
CA SER A 97 3.34 -11.17 15.84
C SER A 97 2.72 -9.80 15.83
N PHE A 98 1.41 -9.73 15.86
CA PHE A 98 0.64 -8.49 16.03
C PHE A 98 -0.77 -8.80 16.52
N GLN A 99 -1.44 -7.79 17.05
CA GLN A 99 -2.84 -7.84 17.43
C GLN A 99 -3.61 -6.75 16.71
N LEU A 100 -4.85 -7.04 16.36
CA LEU A 100 -5.80 -6.07 15.82
C LEU A 100 -7.03 -6.07 16.72
N ARG A 101 -7.47 -4.88 17.11
CA ARG A 101 -8.63 -4.69 17.97
C ARG A 101 -9.88 -4.37 17.16
N ARG A 102 -11.02 -4.60 17.72
CA ARG A 102 -12.31 -4.28 17.10
C ARG A 102 -12.41 -2.76 16.86
N GLY A 103 -12.71 -2.36 15.63
CA GLY A 103 -12.80 -0.96 15.21
C GLY A 103 -11.46 -0.25 15.01
N GLU A 104 -10.33 -0.96 15.15
CA GLU A 104 -9.00 -0.43 14.92
C GLU A 104 -8.61 -0.48 13.43
N VAL A 105 -7.85 0.50 12.99
CA VAL A 105 -7.11 0.47 11.71
C VAL A 105 -5.63 0.41 12.03
N LEU A 106 -5.04 -0.78 11.90
CA LEU A 106 -3.61 -1.02 12.13
C LEU A 106 -2.82 -0.80 10.85
N GLY A 107 -1.86 0.13 10.87
CA GLY A 107 -0.96 0.41 9.76
C GLY A 107 0.33 -0.40 9.82
N PHE A 108 0.69 -1.05 8.70
CA PHE A 108 1.99 -1.70 8.53
C PHE A 108 2.92 -0.83 7.68
N SER A 109 4.06 -0.43 8.22
CA SER A 109 5.06 0.38 7.52
C SER A 109 6.36 -0.41 7.34
N GLY A 110 7.09 -0.13 6.28
CA GLY A 110 8.37 -0.76 5.98
C GLY A 110 8.81 -0.48 4.54
N LEU A 111 10.08 -0.74 4.24
CA LEU A 111 10.64 -0.62 2.90
C LEU A 111 10.02 -1.64 1.93
N VAL A 112 10.21 -1.44 0.63
CA VAL A 112 9.85 -2.43 -0.38
C VAL A 112 10.62 -3.73 -0.09
N GLY A 113 9.91 -4.86 -0.10
CA GLY A 113 10.50 -6.16 0.25
C GLY A 113 10.60 -6.45 1.76
N ALA A 114 10.01 -5.62 2.63
CA ALA A 114 10.02 -5.84 4.09
C ALA A 114 9.09 -6.98 4.57
N GLY A 115 8.40 -7.67 3.67
CA GLY A 115 7.56 -8.81 4.04
C GLY A 115 6.14 -8.49 4.48
N ARG A 116 5.67 -7.24 4.31
CA ARG A 116 4.32 -6.82 4.75
C ARG A 116 3.20 -7.58 4.04
N THR A 117 3.27 -7.62 2.72
CA THR A 117 2.29 -8.32 1.88
C THR A 117 2.36 -9.82 2.11
N GLU A 118 3.56 -10.37 2.23
CA GLU A 118 3.82 -11.78 2.49
C GLU A 118 3.26 -12.22 3.87
N LEU A 119 3.36 -11.36 4.88
CA LEU A 119 2.75 -11.60 6.18
C LEU A 119 1.22 -11.71 6.06
N MET A 120 0.57 -10.76 5.37
CA MET A 120 -0.89 -10.79 5.17
C MET A 120 -1.30 -12.01 4.35
N ARG A 121 -0.55 -12.39 3.32
CA ARG A 121 -0.77 -13.61 2.53
C ARG A 121 -0.67 -14.87 3.38
N ALA A 122 0.30 -14.93 4.30
CA ALA A 122 0.42 -16.04 5.25
C ALA A 122 -0.74 -16.08 6.26
N VAL A 123 -1.26 -14.92 6.69
CA VAL A 123 -2.41 -14.85 7.60
C VAL A 123 -3.67 -15.39 6.96
N ILE A 124 -3.93 -15.11 5.67
CA ILE A 124 -5.10 -15.60 4.96
C ILE A 124 -4.93 -16.99 4.33
N GLY A 125 -3.73 -17.60 4.44
CA GLY A 125 -3.45 -18.90 3.85
C GLY A 125 -3.23 -18.89 2.33
N ALA A 126 -2.94 -17.73 1.74
CA ALA A 126 -2.49 -17.65 0.35
C ALA A 126 -1.04 -18.17 0.20
N ASP A 127 -0.22 -17.95 1.23
CA ASP A 127 1.12 -18.54 1.36
C ASP A 127 1.13 -19.54 2.51
N ARG A 128 1.86 -20.65 2.33
CA ARG A 128 1.94 -21.71 3.32
C ARG A 128 2.67 -21.24 4.59
N ARG A 129 2.02 -21.32 5.72
CA ARG A 129 2.64 -21.08 7.02
C ARG A 129 3.55 -22.26 7.41
N LYS A 130 4.71 -21.94 7.96
CA LYS A 130 5.67 -22.88 8.55
C LYS A 130 5.50 -23.01 10.07
N GLY A 131 4.87 -21.99 10.71
CA GLY A 131 4.62 -21.98 12.14
C GLY A 131 3.80 -20.76 12.56
N GLY A 132 3.51 -20.72 13.86
CA GLY A 132 2.71 -19.67 14.48
C GLY A 132 1.23 -19.96 14.53
N ASP A 133 0.54 -19.19 15.34
CA ASP A 133 -0.88 -19.32 15.62
C ASP A 133 -1.64 -18.06 15.24
N ILE A 134 -2.89 -18.26 14.81
CA ILE A 134 -3.83 -17.18 14.55
C ILE A 134 -5.11 -17.48 15.34
N SER A 135 -5.57 -16.49 16.08
CA SER A 135 -6.83 -16.55 16.81
C SER A 135 -7.72 -15.39 16.42
N LEU A 136 -8.99 -15.66 16.18
CA LEU A 136 -10.04 -14.69 15.94
C LEU A 136 -11.06 -14.76 17.07
N GLU A 137 -11.33 -13.64 17.72
CA GLU A 137 -12.21 -13.56 18.90
C GLU A 137 -11.85 -14.59 19.98
N GLY A 138 -10.55 -14.76 20.23
CA GLY A 138 -10.02 -15.72 21.20
C GLY A 138 -10.04 -17.18 20.75
N LYS A 139 -10.65 -17.50 19.59
CA LYS A 139 -10.70 -18.87 19.06
C LYS A 139 -9.57 -19.06 18.04
N ARG A 140 -8.78 -20.13 18.22
CA ARG A 140 -7.77 -20.50 17.23
C ARG A 140 -8.42 -20.85 15.90
N ILE A 141 -7.95 -20.24 14.82
CA ILE A 141 -8.39 -20.49 13.46
C ILE A 141 -7.26 -21.05 12.60
N HIS A 142 -7.63 -21.85 11.62
CA HIS A 142 -6.70 -22.40 10.65
C HIS A 142 -7.12 -21.93 9.26
N ASN A 143 -6.38 -20.97 8.71
CA ASN A 143 -6.60 -20.51 7.34
C ASN A 143 -5.61 -21.26 6.44
N SER A 144 -6.02 -22.34 5.79
CA SER A 144 -5.21 -23.08 4.82
C SER A 144 -5.37 -22.55 3.40
N SER A 145 -6.35 -21.66 3.19
CA SER A 145 -6.64 -21.01 1.93
C SER A 145 -7.35 -19.67 2.13
N PRO A 146 -7.30 -18.76 1.14
CA PRO A 146 -8.10 -17.54 1.17
C PRO A 146 -9.61 -17.78 1.32
N LYS A 147 -10.13 -18.87 0.74
CA LYS A 147 -11.53 -19.25 0.87
C LYS A 147 -11.90 -19.55 2.34
N GLU A 148 -11.04 -20.24 3.08
CA GLU A 148 -11.25 -20.47 4.52
C GLU A 148 -11.14 -19.18 5.34
N ALA A 149 -10.18 -18.31 5.01
CA ALA A 149 -10.06 -17.01 5.65
C ALA A 149 -11.33 -16.17 5.46
N MET A 150 -11.91 -16.17 4.25
CA MET A 150 -13.18 -15.50 3.95
C MET A 150 -14.34 -16.04 4.79
N LYS A 151 -14.43 -17.37 4.97
CA LYS A 151 -15.44 -17.99 5.85
C LYS A 151 -15.28 -17.54 7.31
N ASN A 152 -14.05 -17.26 7.74
CA ASN A 152 -13.74 -16.69 9.06
C ASN A 152 -13.90 -15.17 9.11
N GLY A 153 -14.34 -14.51 8.03
CA GLY A 153 -14.53 -13.06 7.96
C GLY A 153 -13.25 -12.26 7.72
N ILE A 154 -12.16 -12.90 7.28
CA ILE A 154 -10.89 -12.25 6.98
C ILE A 154 -10.68 -12.19 5.46
N VAL A 155 -10.54 -10.98 4.91
CA VAL A 155 -10.40 -10.75 3.47
C VAL A 155 -9.12 -9.95 3.21
N LEU A 156 -8.40 -10.29 2.15
CA LEU A 156 -7.27 -9.53 1.65
C LEU A 156 -7.63 -8.83 0.35
N VAL A 157 -7.47 -7.51 0.31
CA VAL A 157 -7.47 -6.74 -0.94
C VAL A 157 -6.01 -6.69 -1.44
N PRO A 158 -5.71 -7.25 -2.62
CA PRO A 158 -4.35 -7.33 -3.11
C PRO A 158 -3.78 -5.95 -3.47
N GLU A 159 -2.46 -5.79 -3.30
CA GLU A 159 -1.74 -4.57 -3.66
C GLU A 159 -1.78 -4.34 -5.18
N ASP A 160 -1.50 -5.37 -5.98
CA ASP A 160 -1.62 -5.32 -7.43
C ASP A 160 -3.03 -5.73 -7.88
N ARG A 161 -3.90 -4.73 -7.96
CA ARG A 161 -5.28 -4.95 -8.39
C ARG A 161 -5.42 -5.45 -9.84
N LYS A 162 -4.46 -5.12 -10.72
CA LYS A 162 -4.53 -5.52 -12.13
C LYS A 162 -4.20 -7.00 -12.32
N MET A 163 -3.18 -7.48 -11.61
CA MET A 163 -2.71 -8.85 -11.72
C MET A 163 -3.41 -9.82 -10.77
N GLN A 164 -3.93 -9.35 -9.66
CA GLN A 164 -4.43 -10.20 -8.57
C GLN A 164 -5.87 -9.90 -8.14
N GLY A 165 -6.40 -8.72 -8.48
CA GLY A 165 -7.71 -8.27 -8.00
C GLY A 165 -8.79 -8.21 -9.08
N ILE A 166 -8.44 -8.30 -10.37
CA ILE A 166 -9.39 -8.17 -11.48
C ILE A 166 -9.12 -9.26 -12.51
N LEU A 167 -10.17 -9.95 -12.93
CA LEU A 167 -10.15 -10.82 -14.10
C LEU A 167 -10.52 -10.02 -15.35
N ALA A 168 -9.50 -9.62 -16.10
CA ALA A 168 -9.65 -8.69 -17.23
C ALA A 168 -10.61 -9.21 -18.34
N ASN A 169 -10.78 -10.53 -18.42
CA ASN A 169 -11.66 -11.18 -19.41
C ASN A 169 -13.13 -11.26 -18.95
N LEU A 170 -13.45 -10.87 -17.71
CA LEU A 170 -14.81 -10.83 -17.20
C LEU A 170 -15.36 -9.41 -17.23
N ASN A 171 -16.67 -9.31 -17.38
CA ASN A 171 -17.37 -8.04 -17.22
C ASN A 171 -17.42 -7.62 -15.73
N VAL A 172 -17.92 -6.41 -15.46
CA VAL A 172 -18.00 -5.86 -14.10
C VAL A 172 -18.79 -6.76 -13.16
N SER A 173 -19.95 -7.27 -13.59
CA SER A 173 -20.79 -8.15 -12.81
C SER A 173 -20.06 -9.46 -12.44
N GLY A 174 -19.37 -10.07 -13.40
CA GLY A 174 -18.55 -11.26 -13.16
C GLY A 174 -17.44 -11.03 -12.14
N ASN A 175 -16.75 -9.89 -12.23
CA ASN A 175 -15.71 -9.53 -11.25
C ASN A 175 -16.27 -9.28 -9.84
N ILE A 176 -17.43 -8.65 -9.72
CA ILE A 176 -18.07 -8.41 -8.41
C ILE A 176 -18.51 -9.73 -7.77
N ASN A 177 -19.05 -10.65 -8.57
CA ASN A 177 -19.65 -11.88 -8.04
C ASN A 177 -18.67 -13.04 -7.90
N ILE A 178 -17.42 -12.91 -8.39
CA ILE A 178 -16.48 -14.06 -8.40
C ILE A 178 -16.17 -14.61 -7.02
N SER A 179 -16.15 -13.76 -6.00
CA SER A 179 -15.93 -14.17 -4.61
C SER A 179 -17.13 -14.91 -3.98
N LEU A 180 -18.27 -14.89 -4.65
CA LEU A 180 -19.50 -15.57 -4.22
C LEU A 180 -19.68 -16.93 -4.90
N LEU A 181 -18.84 -17.24 -5.91
CA LEU A 181 -18.88 -18.52 -6.60
C LEU A 181 -18.21 -19.59 -5.73
N ASP A 182 -18.96 -20.66 -5.45
CA ASP A 182 -18.50 -21.82 -4.68
C ASP A 182 -17.53 -22.74 -5.47
#